data_526242762a31c754b1b8e6a968cc453f
#
_entry.id   526242762a31c754b1b8e6a968cc453f
#
_cell.length_a   1.000
_cell.length_b   1.000
_cell.length_c   1.000
_cell.angle_alpha   90.00
_cell.angle_beta   90.00
_cell.angle_gamma   90.00
#
_symmetry.space_group_name_H-M   'P 1'
#
loop_
_entity.id
_entity.type
_entity.pdbx_description
1 polymer ?
#
loop_
_entity_poly.entity_id
_entity_poly.type
_entity_poly.pdbx_seq_one_letter_code
_entity_poly.pdbx_strand_id
1 'polypeptide(L)'
;PIQTNLDGFIDEDGNSLVSEATIYETEMREKKKGAADAKSLDQYIAEHPFSPQEATLQVTGNLFDIASLQEQYNTIKARNLQAVGTIGRLYHNAKGEIKFNIDGDLKQVIKFPHRKDDDTTGAVVIYEAPYKNSKEQVPINMYVICHDPYGQNQSADSSSLGAAYVLKRPNNLSQPDDIIVASYVGRPKTQDDYNRNLFLLADYYGCKIGFENDRGEVIAYAKRYRKLHKLQEEFEMLDKKELRSRTVKRQYGMHMTEARKRQGEIYIRDW
;
A
#
# COMPACT_ATOMS: atom_id res chain seq x y z
N PRO A 1 16.62 -8.89 27.56
CA PRO A 1 17.69 -9.72 28.16
C PRO A 1 17.82 -10.98 27.35
N ILE A 2 19.02 -11.19 26.79
CA ILE A 2 19.33 -12.38 26.00
C ILE A 2 19.30 -13.59 26.92
N GLN A 3 18.73 -14.70 26.46
CA GLN A 3 18.62 -15.92 27.21
C GLN A 3 19.96 -16.61 27.20
N THR A 4 20.66 -16.60 28.36
CA THR A 4 21.98 -17.19 28.51
C THR A 4 21.96 -18.52 29.31
N ASN A 5 20.80 -18.90 29.82
CA ASN A 5 20.60 -20.16 30.58
C ASN A 5 20.37 -21.38 29.65
N LEU A 6 20.56 -21.22 28.34
CA LEU A 6 20.70 -22.38 27.45
C LEU A 6 22.03 -23.07 27.69
N ASP A 7 22.06 -24.38 27.66
CA ASP A 7 23.28 -25.18 27.83
C ASP A 7 24.40 -24.67 26.90
N GLY A 8 25.54 -24.26 27.48
CA GLY A 8 26.71 -23.80 26.76
C GLY A 8 26.94 -22.28 26.73
N PHE A 9 26.06 -21.45 27.30
CA PHE A 9 26.25 -20.00 27.39
C PHE A 9 26.44 -19.47 28.81
N ILE A 10 26.96 -20.32 29.68
CA ILE A 10 27.35 -19.98 31.04
C ILE A 10 28.76 -20.53 31.23
N ASP A 11 29.69 -19.72 31.78
CA ASP A 11 31.05 -20.14 32.07
C ASP A 11 31.13 -21.02 33.36
N GLU A 12 32.32 -21.53 33.66
CA GLU A 12 32.56 -22.39 34.85
C GLU A 12 32.28 -21.68 36.18
N ASP A 13 32.30 -20.36 36.21
CA ASP A 13 32.02 -19.51 37.36
C ASP A 13 30.53 -19.08 37.43
N GLY A 14 29.70 -19.52 36.47
CA GLY A 14 28.27 -19.20 36.40
C GLY A 14 27.95 -17.86 35.77
N ASN A 15 28.90 -17.18 35.09
CA ASN A 15 28.65 -15.96 34.40
C ASN A 15 28.06 -16.20 33.00
N SER A 16 27.17 -15.32 32.58
CA SER A 16 26.53 -15.40 31.26
C SER A 16 27.47 -14.99 30.12
N LEU A 17 27.64 -15.85 29.14
CA LEU A 17 28.39 -15.62 27.92
C LEU A 17 27.47 -14.91 26.89
N VAL A 18 27.20 -13.63 27.16
CA VAL A 18 26.18 -12.85 26.41
C VAL A 18 26.55 -12.69 24.92
N SER A 19 27.83 -12.52 24.60
CA SER A 19 28.31 -12.35 23.23
C SER A 19 28.08 -13.61 22.41
N GLU A 20 28.44 -14.78 22.94
CA GLU A 20 28.27 -16.07 22.28
C GLU A 20 26.80 -16.43 22.13
N ALA A 21 25.98 -16.18 23.16
CA ALA A 21 24.53 -16.36 23.07
C ALA A 21 23.91 -15.45 22.01
N THR A 22 24.38 -14.21 21.88
CA THR A 22 23.88 -13.28 20.86
C THR A 22 24.19 -13.76 19.43
N ILE A 23 25.40 -14.28 19.22
CA ILE A 23 25.81 -14.82 17.91
C ILE A 23 24.92 -16.02 17.56
N TYR A 24 24.78 -16.96 18.48
CA TYR A 24 23.97 -18.16 18.30
C TYR A 24 22.51 -17.83 17.98
N GLU A 25 21.89 -16.95 18.76
CA GLU A 25 20.50 -16.56 18.57
C GLU A 25 20.31 -15.81 17.23
N THR A 26 21.30 -15.02 16.81
CA THR A 26 21.27 -14.34 15.51
C THR A 26 21.33 -15.36 14.36
N GLU A 27 22.22 -16.35 14.44
CA GLU A 27 22.30 -17.43 13.44
C GLU A 27 21.01 -18.25 13.37
N MET A 28 20.39 -18.55 14.52
CA MET A 28 19.12 -19.27 14.56
C MET A 28 17.99 -18.48 13.95
N ARG A 29 17.93 -17.16 14.14
CA ARG A 29 16.97 -16.26 13.48
C ARG A 29 17.15 -16.25 11.96
N GLU A 30 18.39 -16.17 11.48
CA GLU A 30 18.67 -16.22 10.03
C GLU A 30 18.28 -17.58 9.42
N LYS A 31 18.53 -18.70 10.10
CA LYS A 31 18.07 -20.02 9.64
C LYS A 31 16.54 -20.10 9.55
N LYS A 32 15.83 -19.51 10.51
CA LYS A 32 14.37 -19.52 10.52
C LYS A 32 13.76 -18.53 9.50
N LYS A 33 14.47 -17.47 9.15
CA LYS A 33 14.08 -16.53 8.10
C LYS A 33 13.99 -17.19 6.71
N GLY A 34 14.81 -18.21 6.46
CA GLY A 34 14.76 -19.03 5.25
C GLY A 34 13.75 -20.19 5.29
N ALA A 35 13.01 -20.37 6.40
CA ALA A 35 12.01 -21.42 6.51
C ALA A 35 10.72 -21.03 5.76
N ALA A 36 10.03 -22.02 5.20
CA ALA A 36 8.79 -21.84 4.44
C ALA A 36 7.60 -21.29 5.27
N ASP A 37 7.74 -21.21 6.59
CA ASP A 37 6.72 -20.72 7.50
C ASP A 37 7.20 -19.47 8.24
N ALA A 38 6.68 -18.30 7.86
CA ALA A 38 6.97 -17.02 8.52
C ALA A 38 6.65 -17.01 10.03
N LYS A 39 5.68 -17.83 10.48
CA LYS A 39 5.35 -17.99 11.91
C LYS A 39 6.50 -18.58 12.72
N SER A 40 7.36 -19.38 12.12
CA SER A 40 8.49 -20.00 12.79
C SER A 40 9.51 -19.00 13.30
N LEU A 41 9.72 -17.89 12.57
CA LEU A 41 10.62 -16.81 12.97
C LEU A 41 9.99 -15.96 14.08
N ASP A 42 8.73 -15.50 13.89
CA ASP A 42 8.04 -14.66 14.87
C ASP A 42 7.89 -15.38 16.23
N GLN A 43 7.54 -16.67 16.20
CA GLN A 43 7.45 -17.48 17.40
C GLN A 43 8.82 -17.61 18.09
N TYR A 44 9.87 -17.83 17.32
CA TYR A 44 11.22 -17.93 17.86
C TYR A 44 11.70 -16.62 18.50
N ILE A 45 11.42 -15.47 17.86
CA ILE A 45 11.75 -14.15 18.39
C ILE A 45 11.00 -13.88 19.71
N ALA A 46 9.71 -14.24 19.78
CA ALA A 46 8.91 -14.08 20.99
C ALA A 46 9.40 -14.98 22.15
N GLU A 47 9.87 -16.21 21.83
CA GLU A 47 10.42 -17.16 22.81
C GLU A 47 11.85 -16.81 23.22
N HIS A 48 12.65 -16.19 22.32
CA HIS A 48 14.05 -15.81 22.52
C HIS A 48 14.27 -14.31 22.24
N PRO A 49 13.65 -13.40 23.04
CA PRO A 49 13.66 -11.96 22.74
C PRO A 49 15.01 -11.33 23.10
N PHE A 50 15.49 -10.42 22.24
CA PHE A 50 16.62 -9.54 22.55
C PHE A 50 16.18 -8.28 23.29
N SER A 51 14.90 -7.93 23.21
CA SER A 51 14.31 -6.76 23.86
C SER A 51 12.96 -7.08 24.52
N PRO A 52 12.51 -6.29 25.51
CA PRO A 52 11.17 -6.44 26.08
C PRO A 52 10.05 -6.31 25.06
N GLN A 53 10.25 -5.53 24.00
CA GLN A 53 9.28 -5.35 22.94
C GLN A 53 9.08 -6.64 22.13
N GLU A 54 10.15 -7.37 21.86
CA GLU A 54 10.09 -8.67 21.19
C GLU A 54 9.36 -9.72 22.04
N ALA A 55 9.54 -9.70 23.36
CA ALA A 55 8.86 -10.62 24.28
C ALA A 55 7.33 -10.41 24.33
N THR A 56 6.87 -9.23 23.94
CA THR A 56 5.43 -8.90 23.86
C THR A 56 4.83 -9.09 22.48
N LEU A 57 5.61 -9.59 21.51
CA LEU A 57 5.09 -9.96 20.19
C LEU A 57 4.01 -11.05 20.38
N GLN A 58 2.75 -10.67 20.21
CA GLN A 58 1.69 -11.66 20.11
C GLN A 58 1.87 -12.39 18.77
N VAL A 59 2.22 -13.66 18.83
CA VAL A 59 2.23 -14.55 17.68
C VAL A 59 0.77 -14.83 17.28
N THR A 60 0.08 -13.79 16.86
CA THR A 60 -1.16 -13.94 16.12
C THR A 60 -0.74 -14.37 14.70
N GLY A 61 -1.52 -15.26 14.10
CA GLY A 61 -1.20 -15.81 12.77
C GLY A 61 -1.13 -14.75 11.67
N ASN A 62 -0.16 -13.85 11.76
CA ASN A 62 0.09 -12.82 10.78
C ASN A 62 0.77 -13.42 9.55
N LEU A 63 0.34 -12.98 8.38
CA LEU A 63 0.89 -13.40 7.10
C LEU A 63 2.24 -12.71 6.82
N PHE A 64 2.48 -11.56 7.44
CA PHE A 64 3.63 -10.68 7.22
C PHE A 64 4.67 -10.82 8.33
N ASP A 65 5.94 -10.68 8.00
CA ASP A 65 7.04 -10.60 8.96
C ASP A 65 6.94 -9.31 9.78
N ILE A 66 6.47 -9.44 11.02
CA ILE A 66 6.27 -8.30 11.93
C ILE A 66 7.58 -7.62 12.28
N ALA A 67 8.67 -8.35 12.41
CA ALA A 67 9.97 -7.80 12.78
C ALA A 67 10.50 -6.86 11.67
N SER A 68 10.46 -7.31 10.42
CA SER A 68 10.86 -6.50 9.27
C SER A 68 9.96 -5.26 9.09
N LEU A 69 8.65 -5.42 9.28
CA LEU A 69 7.71 -4.28 9.23
C LEU A 69 7.99 -3.26 10.33
N GLN A 70 8.31 -3.71 11.55
CA GLN A 70 8.65 -2.83 12.67
C GLN A 70 9.96 -2.08 12.43
N GLU A 71 10.97 -2.74 11.88
CA GLU A 71 12.24 -2.11 11.50
C GLU A 71 12.02 -1.04 10.42
N GLN A 72 11.27 -1.35 9.38
CA GLN A 72 10.93 -0.40 8.33
C GLN A 72 10.13 0.79 8.89
N TYR A 73 9.13 0.53 9.72
CA TYR A 73 8.36 1.59 10.39
C TYR A 73 9.24 2.52 11.21
N ASN A 74 10.16 1.98 12.00
CA ASN A 74 11.10 2.75 12.80
C ASN A 74 12.05 3.59 11.91
N THR A 75 12.50 3.03 10.80
CA THR A 75 13.33 3.73 9.80
C THR A 75 12.57 4.89 9.17
N ILE A 76 11.32 4.68 8.75
CA ILE A 76 10.45 5.73 8.20
C ILE A 76 10.25 6.85 9.22
N LYS A 77 9.98 6.49 10.46
CA LYS A 77 9.74 7.44 11.55
C LYS A 77 11.00 8.24 11.90
N ALA A 78 12.15 7.57 12.03
CA ALA A 78 13.41 8.21 12.37
C ALA A 78 13.89 9.19 11.28
N ARG A 79 13.67 8.87 10.01
CA ARG A 79 14.06 9.69 8.85
C ARG A 79 13.00 10.72 8.46
N ASN A 80 11.84 10.76 9.14
CA ASN A 80 10.69 11.60 8.79
C ASN A 80 10.30 11.49 7.31
N LEU A 81 10.35 10.27 6.75
CA LEU A 81 10.08 10.01 5.33
C LEU A 81 8.61 10.30 4.94
N GLN A 82 7.73 10.50 5.92
CA GLN A 82 6.36 10.96 5.68
C GLN A 82 6.28 12.36 5.05
N ALA A 83 7.34 13.16 5.16
CA ALA A 83 7.41 14.52 4.62
C ALA A 83 7.98 14.60 3.19
N VAL A 84 8.28 13.45 2.55
CA VAL A 84 8.98 13.42 1.25
C VAL A 84 8.06 13.78 0.07
N GLY A 85 6.74 13.63 0.23
CA GLY A 85 5.79 13.92 -0.85
C GLY A 85 5.46 15.41 -0.98
N THR A 86 5.29 15.88 -2.20
CA THR A 86 4.80 17.23 -2.49
C THR A 86 3.28 17.24 -2.54
N ILE A 87 2.65 18.07 -1.70
CA ILE A 87 1.20 18.17 -1.57
C ILE A 87 0.65 19.24 -2.52
N GLY A 88 -0.44 18.94 -3.21
CA GLY A 88 -1.04 19.90 -4.12
C GLY A 88 -2.31 19.43 -4.81
N ARG A 89 -2.65 20.14 -5.87
CA ARG A 89 -3.84 19.89 -6.71
C ARG A 89 -3.45 19.65 -8.16
N LEU A 90 -4.17 18.73 -8.78
CA LEU A 90 -4.13 18.55 -10.23
C LEU A 90 -5.25 19.36 -10.89
N TYR A 91 -4.95 19.98 -12.03
CA TYR A 91 -5.91 20.76 -12.78
C TYR A 91 -5.59 20.78 -14.28
N HIS A 92 -6.57 21.11 -15.10
CA HIS A 92 -6.35 21.40 -16.52
C HIS A 92 -5.99 22.88 -16.69
N ASN A 93 -4.88 23.15 -17.35
CA ASN A 93 -4.55 24.50 -17.78
C ASN A 93 -5.44 24.95 -18.97
N ALA A 94 -5.28 26.20 -19.43
CA ALA A 94 -6.05 26.75 -20.56
C ALA A 94 -5.84 25.99 -21.89
N LYS A 95 -4.76 25.21 -22.02
CA LYS A 95 -4.47 24.35 -23.19
C LYS A 95 -5.02 22.94 -23.04
N GLY A 96 -5.71 22.62 -21.93
CA GLY A 96 -6.21 21.28 -21.61
C GLY A 96 -5.16 20.31 -21.11
N GLU A 97 -3.90 20.76 -20.86
CA GLU A 97 -2.86 19.94 -20.28
C GLU A 97 -3.05 19.81 -18.78
N ILE A 98 -2.73 18.64 -18.21
CA ILE A 98 -2.78 18.44 -16.77
C ILE A 98 -1.51 18.96 -16.14
N LYS A 99 -1.67 19.80 -15.13
CA LYS A 99 -0.61 20.38 -14.33
C LYS A 99 -0.84 20.09 -12.85
N PHE A 100 0.25 19.98 -12.12
CA PHE A 100 0.26 19.89 -10.68
C PHE A 100 0.65 21.24 -10.10
N ASN A 101 -0.14 21.75 -9.16
CA ASN A 101 0.16 22.97 -8.42
C ASN A 101 0.35 22.63 -6.95
N ILE A 102 1.48 23.05 -6.40
CA ILE A 102 1.77 22.91 -4.96
C ILE A 102 0.79 23.79 -4.19
N ASP A 103 0.16 23.24 -3.17
CA ASP A 103 -0.82 23.94 -2.35
C ASP A 103 -0.58 23.57 -0.87
N GLY A 104 0.03 24.50 -0.15
CA GLY A 104 0.39 24.34 1.26
C GLY A 104 -0.81 24.39 2.22
N ASP A 105 -1.98 24.83 1.76
CA ASP A 105 -3.20 24.87 2.57
C ASP A 105 -3.89 23.51 2.62
N LEU A 106 -3.58 22.61 1.68
CA LEU A 106 -4.10 21.26 1.67
C LEU A 106 -3.41 20.38 2.70
N LYS A 107 -4.19 19.50 3.29
CA LYS A 107 -3.69 18.52 4.27
C LYS A 107 -3.91 17.10 3.76
N GLN A 108 -2.87 16.31 3.89
CA GLN A 108 -2.92 14.87 3.67
C GLN A 108 -3.66 14.21 4.84
N VAL A 109 -4.58 13.28 4.56
CA VAL A 109 -5.19 12.44 5.59
C VAL A 109 -4.23 11.30 5.90
N ILE A 110 -3.54 11.35 7.02
CA ILE A 110 -2.50 10.38 7.44
C ILE A 110 -2.88 9.60 8.71
N LYS A 111 -3.94 10.00 9.40
CA LYS A 111 -4.40 9.34 10.62
C LYS A 111 -5.74 8.68 10.40
N PHE A 112 -5.85 7.44 10.81
CA PHE A 112 -7.11 6.70 10.85
C PHE A 112 -7.19 5.92 12.18
N PRO A 113 -8.34 5.89 12.85
CA PRO A 113 -9.56 6.61 12.52
C PRO A 113 -9.41 8.14 12.69
N HIS A 114 -10.07 8.90 11.82
CA HIS A 114 -10.13 10.35 11.93
C HIS A 114 -11.24 10.80 12.90
N ARG A 115 -11.13 12.02 13.45
CA ARG A 115 -12.15 12.62 14.28
C ARG A 115 -13.23 13.26 13.40
N LYS A 116 -14.43 13.47 13.98
CA LYS A 116 -15.57 14.05 13.25
C LYS A 116 -15.29 15.44 12.66
N ASP A 117 -14.44 16.21 13.33
CA ASP A 117 -14.11 17.60 12.95
C ASP A 117 -12.81 17.69 12.08
N ASP A 118 -12.18 16.56 11.77
CA ASP A 118 -11.00 16.54 10.92
C ASP A 118 -11.41 16.83 9.46
N ASP A 119 -10.58 17.62 8.76
CA ASP A 119 -10.73 17.81 7.32
C ASP A 119 -10.34 16.53 6.59
N THR A 120 -11.33 15.86 6.03
CA THR A 120 -11.17 14.61 5.27
C THR A 120 -11.12 14.83 3.77
N THR A 121 -11.12 16.07 3.29
CA THR A 121 -11.08 16.38 1.83
C THR A 121 -9.90 15.68 1.16
N GLY A 122 -8.76 15.61 1.84
CA GLY A 122 -7.55 15.00 1.33
C GLY A 122 -6.82 15.86 0.29
N ALA A 123 -5.63 15.43 -0.06
CA ALA A 123 -4.78 16.08 -1.04
C ALA A 123 -4.10 15.05 -1.93
N VAL A 124 -3.77 15.44 -3.16
CA VAL A 124 -2.88 14.64 -4.01
C VAL A 124 -1.45 14.86 -3.50
N VAL A 125 -0.75 13.75 -3.26
CA VAL A 125 0.66 13.74 -2.85
C VAL A 125 1.47 13.11 -3.95
N ILE A 126 2.45 13.83 -4.46
CA ILE A 126 3.38 13.36 -5.49
C ILE A 126 4.73 13.07 -4.82
N TYR A 127 5.16 11.82 -4.81
CA TYR A 127 6.48 11.41 -4.33
C TYR A 127 7.50 11.45 -5.46
N GLU A 128 7.08 11.05 -6.68
CA GLU A 128 7.88 11.12 -7.90
C GLU A 128 6.96 11.54 -9.06
N ALA A 129 7.38 12.57 -9.81
CA ALA A 129 6.65 13.00 -11.00
C ALA A 129 6.70 11.92 -12.10
N PRO A 130 5.68 11.84 -13.00
CA PRO A 130 5.69 10.85 -14.06
C PRO A 130 6.90 11.00 -14.98
N TYR A 131 7.59 9.89 -15.22
CA TYR A 131 8.64 9.82 -16.21
C TYR A 131 8.09 10.11 -17.61
N LYS A 132 8.83 10.89 -18.37
CA LYS A 132 8.51 11.20 -19.76
C LYS A 132 9.68 10.85 -20.66
N ASN A 133 9.36 10.23 -21.77
CA ASN A 133 10.34 9.94 -22.82
C ASN A 133 10.79 11.19 -23.57
N SER A 134 11.67 11.06 -24.56
CA SER A 134 12.16 12.16 -25.41
C SER A 134 11.06 12.87 -26.20
N LYS A 135 9.87 12.30 -26.29
CA LYS A 135 8.68 12.90 -26.94
C LYS A 135 7.72 13.54 -25.94
N GLU A 136 8.16 13.77 -24.70
CA GLU A 136 7.33 14.31 -23.60
C GLU A 136 6.09 13.44 -23.26
N GLN A 137 6.14 12.13 -23.57
CA GLN A 137 5.05 11.20 -23.34
C GLN A 137 5.41 10.23 -22.20
N VAL A 138 4.43 9.93 -21.37
CA VAL A 138 4.51 8.86 -20.38
C VAL A 138 4.43 7.51 -21.09
N PRO A 139 5.38 6.58 -20.88
CA PRO A 139 5.33 5.26 -21.49
C PRO A 139 4.06 4.50 -21.09
N ILE A 140 3.48 3.80 -22.08
CA ILE A 140 2.27 3.00 -21.87
C ILE A 140 2.54 1.90 -20.85
N ASN A 141 1.61 1.67 -19.94
CA ASN A 141 1.68 0.65 -18.89
C ASN A 141 2.81 0.82 -17.85
N MET A 142 3.52 1.95 -17.83
CA MET A 142 4.53 2.22 -16.82
C MET A 142 3.91 2.41 -15.42
N TYR A 143 2.70 2.96 -15.35
CA TYR A 143 1.98 3.22 -14.11
C TYR A 143 0.62 2.53 -14.10
N VAL A 144 0.11 2.28 -12.91
CA VAL A 144 -1.27 1.85 -12.64
C VAL A 144 -1.76 2.49 -11.35
N ILE A 145 -3.03 2.86 -11.30
CA ILE A 145 -3.67 3.26 -10.05
C ILE A 145 -4.36 2.05 -9.45
N CYS A 146 -4.11 1.81 -8.15
CA CYS A 146 -4.89 0.94 -7.31
C CYS A 146 -5.80 1.82 -6.44
N HIS A 147 -7.12 1.61 -6.54
CA HIS A 147 -8.11 2.44 -5.88
C HIS A 147 -9.10 1.60 -5.07
N ASP A 148 -9.21 1.93 -3.79
CA ASP A 148 -10.24 1.46 -2.88
C ASP A 148 -11.31 2.55 -2.74
N PRO A 149 -12.52 2.35 -3.33
CA PRO A 149 -13.59 3.34 -3.31
C PRO A 149 -14.38 3.30 -2.00
N TYR A 150 -14.94 4.44 -1.60
CA TYR A 150 -15.90 4.51 -0.50
C TYR A 150 -17.33 4.74 -1.01
N GLY A 151 -18.33 4.31 -0.22
CA GLY A 151 -19.74 4.60 -0.48
C GLY A 151 -20.17 5.90 0.18
N GLN A 152 -20.71 6.85 -0.58
CA GLN A 152 -21.18 8.13 -0.02
C GLN A 152 -22.49 8.00 0.74
N ASN A 153 -23.35 7.08 0.31
CA ASN A 153 -24.73 6.93 0.82
C ASN A 153 -24.87 5.98 2.01
N GLN A 154 -23.77 5.42 2.50
CA GLN A 154 -23.82 4.56 3.68
C GLN A 154 -23.63 5.40 4.93
N SER A 155 -24.74 5.69 5.60
CA SER A 155 -24.93 6.37 6.89
C SER A 155 -24.07 7.63 7.15
N ALA A 156 -24.67 8.63 7.77
CA ALA A 156 -24.00 9.87 8.21
C ALA A 156 -22.75 9.61 9.10
N ASP A 157 -22.61 8.40 9.62
CA ASP A 157 -21.55 7.97 10.55
C ASP A 157 -20.43 7.13 9.90
N SER A 158 -20.44 6.95 8.56
CA SER A 158 -19.37 6.20 7.90
C SER A 158 -18.08 7.04 7.87
N SER A 159 -17.05 6.55 8.55
CA SER A 159 -15.70 7.14 8.57
C SER A 159 -14.80 6.66 7.43
N SER A 160 -15.29 5.82 6.49
CA SER A 160 -14.48 5.29 5.40
C SER A 160 -14.01 6.37 4.44
N LEU A 161 -12.76 6.29 4.03
CA LEU A 161 -12.11 7.17 3.06
C LEU A 161 -11.93 6.45 1.75
N GLY A 162 -11.88 7.18 0.64
CA GLY A 162 -11.34 6.66 -0.61
C GLY A 162 -9.82 6.72 -0.57
N ALA A 163 -9.17 5.68 -1.08
CA ALA A 163 -7.72 5.63 -1.19
C ALA A 163 -7.31 5.25 -2.61
N ALA A 164 -6.41 6.03 -3.19
CA ALA A 164 -5.83 5.77 -4.50
C ALA A 164 -4.32 5.91 -4.43
N TYR A 165 -3.61 4.89 -4.90
CA TYR A 165 -2.16 4.85 -4.97
C TYR A 165 -1.70 4.61 -6.39
N VAL A 166 -0.72 5.37 -6.86
CA VAL A 166 -0.08 5.16 -8.16
C VAL A 166 1.15 4.32 -7.98
N LEU A 167 1.13 3.12 -8.53
CA LEU A 167 2.28 2.22 -8.57
C LEU A 167 3.06 2.45 -9.89
N LYS A 168 4.36 2.68 -9.78
CA LYS A 168 5.31 2.61 -10.88
C LYS A 168 5.73 1.16 -11.02
N ARG A 169 5.36 0.54 -12.13
CA ARG A 169 5.62 -0.89 -12.38
C ARG A 169 7.09 -1.15 -12.66
N PRO A 170 7.57 -2.40 -12.47
CA PRO A 170 8.91 -2.80 -12.91
C PRO A 170 9.15 -2.42 -14.35
N ASN A 171 10.27 -1.74 -14.61
CA ASN A 171 10.63 -1.23 -15.94
C ASN A 171 12.15 -0.98 -16.06
N ASN A 172 12.64 -0.85 -17.31
CA ASN A 172 14.04 -0.59 -17.60
C ASN A 172 14.36 0.88 -17.95
N LEU A 173 13.40 1.79 -17.79
CA LEU A 173 13.52 3.18 -18.24
C LEU A 173 13.83 4.16 -17.10
N SER A 174 13.34 3.90 -15.90
CA SER A 174 13.44 4.82 -14.77
C SER A 174 13.48 4.05 -13.46
N GLN A 175 14.55 4.24 -12.70
CA GLN A 175 14.77 3.62 -11.40
C GLN A 175 14.72 4.66 -10.26
N PRO A 176 14.33 4.32 -9.03
CA PRO A 176 13.78 3.01 -8.64
C PRO A 176 12.41 2.75 -9.26
N ASP A 177 12.04 1.50 -9.44
CA ASP A 177 10.72 1.07 -9.88
C ASP A 177 10.09 0.13 -8.84
N ASP A 178 8.90 -0.41 -9.15
CA ASP A 178 8.09 -1.21 -8.24
C ASP A 178 7.78 -0.49 -6.92
N ILE A 179 7.48 0.80 -7.02
CA ILE A 179 7.24 1.71 -5.88
C ILE A 179 5.97 2.53 -6.07
N ILE A 180 5.41 2.99 -4.94
CA ILE A 180 4.32 3.97 -4.94
C ILE A 180 4.89 5.36 -5.18
N VAL A 181 4.46 6.01 -6.27
CA VAL A 181 4.94 7.34 -6.70
C VAL A 181 3.97 8.48 -6.42
N ALA A 182 2.71 8.19 -6.12
CA ALA A 182 1.74 9.19 -5.72
C ALA A 182 0.60 8.56 -4.93
N SER A 183 -0.12 9.37 -4.16
CA SER A 183 -1.32 8.96 -3.44
C SER A 183 -2.38 10.05 -3.42
N TYR A 184 -3.63 9.63 -3.30
CA TYR A 184 -4.77 10.49 -2.96
C TYR A 184 -5.68 9.73 -1.99
N VAL A 185 -5.71 10.16 -0.75
CA VAL A 185 -6.56 9.61 0.30
C VAL A 185 -7.47 10.72 0.80
N GLY A 186 -8.78 10.47 0.81
CA GLY A 186 -9.72 11.49 1.27
C GLY A 186 -11.19 11.12 1.14
N ARG A 187 -12.03 12.00 1.66
CA ARG A 187 -13.49 11.98 1.55
C ARG A 187 -13.98 13.41 1.39
N PRO A 188 -13.89 14.00 0.18
CA PRO A 188 -14.42 15.34 -0.08
C PRO A 188 -15.95 15.36 0.04
N LYS A 189 -16.54 16.56 -0.05
CA LYS A 189 -18.00 16.77 0.11
C LYS A 189 -18.83 15.92 -0.84
N THR A 190 -18.36 15.69 -2.06
CA THR A 190 -19.07 14.86 -3.04
C THR A 190 -18.17 13.77 -3.61
N GLN A 191 -18.77 12.65 -3.99
CA GLN A 191 -18.07 11.58 -4.66
C GLN A 191 -17.57 11.99 -6.06
N ASP A 192 -18.28 12.89 -6.73
CA ASP A 192 -17.85 13.46 -8.00
C ASP A 192 -16.53 14.26 -7.83
N ASP A 193 -16.34 14.97 -6.72
CA ASP A 193 -15.07 15.67 -6.42
C ASP A 193 -13.94 14.68 -6.20
N TYR A 194 -14.20 13.57 -5.49
CA TYR A 194 -13.22 12.52 -5.32
C TYR A 194 -12.85 11.89 -6.67
N ASN A 195 -13.86 11.46 -7.44
CA ASN A 195 -13.64 10.85 -8.74
C ASN A 195 -12.94 11.80 -9.72
N ARG A 196 -13.25 13.10 -9.68
CA ARG A 196 -12.53 14.10 -10.48
C ARG A 196 -11.03 14.08 -10.19
N ASN A 197 -10.62 14.10 -8.93
CA ASN A 197 -9.21 14.05 -8.54
C ASN A 197 -8.56 12.71 -8.94
N LEU A 198 -9.26 11.59 -8.75
CA LEU A 198 -8.82 10.27 -9.17
C LEU A 198 -8.52 10.20 -10.68
N PHE A 199 -9.44 10.72 -11.50
CA PHE A 199 -9.26 10.72 -12.97
C PHE A 199 -8.22 11.73 -13.43
N LEU A 200 -8.04 12.86 -12.75
CA LEU A 200 -6.94 13.79 -13.00
C LEU A 200 -5.59 13.12 -12.70
N LEU A 201 -5.51 12.34 -11.62
CA LEU A 201 -4.31 11.58 -11.27
C LEU A 201 -3.99 10.52 -12.34
N ALA A 202 -5.01 9.80 -12.84
CA ALA A 202 -4.86 8.84 -13.93
C ALA A 202 -4.42 9.48 -15.26
N ASP A 203 -4.89 10.68 -15.53
CA ASP A 203 -4.48 11.43 -16.71
C ASP A 203 -3.05 11.96 -16.55
N TYR A 204 -2.66 12.44 -15.35
CA TYR A 204 -1.32 12.95 -15.05
C TYR A 204 -0.24 11.90 -15.23
N TYR A 205 -0.49 10.67 -14.77
CA TYR A 205 0.42 9.53 -14.94
C TYR A 205 0.19 8.72 -16.21
N GLY A 206 -0.76 9.12 -17.07
CA GLY A 206 -1.04 8.42 -18.32
C GLY A 206 -1.45 6.96 -18.13
N CYS A 207 -2.15 6.62 -17.05
CA CYS A 207 -2.40 5.24 -16.65
C CYS A 207 -3.88 4.89 -16.53
N LYS A 208 -4.16 3.61 -16.28
CA LYS A 208 -5.49 3.09 -15.98
C LYS A 208 -5.72 2.99 -14.47
N ILE A 209 -7.00 2.96 -14.09
CA ILE A 209 -7.47 2.83 -12.71
C ILE A 209 -7.99 1.40 -12.53
N GLY A 210 -7.29 0.60 -11.72
CA GLY A 210 -7.77 -0.63 -11.13
C GLY A 210 -8.49 -0.31 -9.83
N PHE A 211 -9.67 -0.86 -9.60
CA PHE A 211 -10.47 -0.52 -8.43
C PHE A 211 -11.38 -1.68 -8.00
N GLU A 212 -11.78 -1.68 -6.73
CA GLU A 212 -12.83 -2.56 -6.22
C GLU A 212 -14.20 -2.10 -6.75
N ASN A 213 -14.88 -2.98 -7.49
CA ASN A 213 -16.12 -2.64 -8.21
C ASN A 213 -17.39 -2.86 -7.38
N ASP A 214 -17.32 -2.65 -6.08
CA ASP A 214 -18.48 -2.85 -5.21
C ASP A 214 -19.09 -1.52 -4.74
N ARG A 215 -18.36 -0.40 -4.91
CA ARG A 215 -18.73 0.92 -4.37
C ARG A 215 -18.18 2.06 -5.24
N GLY A 216 -18.56 3.29 -4.87
CA GLY A 216 -17.84 4.50 -5.27
C GLY A 216 -18.22 5.11 -6.61
N GLU A 217 -19.23 4.60 -7.29
CA GLU A 217 -19.76 5.18 -8.53
C GLU A 217 -18.71 5.50 -9.61
N VAL A 218 -17.51 4.86 -9.55
CA VAL A 218 -16.40 5.12 -10.48
C VAL A 218 -16.81 4.90 -11.93
N ILE A 219 -17.56 3.82 -12.20
CA ILE A 219 -18.06 3.50 -13.56
C ILE A 219 -19.09 4.54 -14.00
N ALA A 220 -19.99 4.97 -13.11
CA ALA A 220 -21.01 5.98 -13.44
C ALA A 220 -20.35 7.32 -13.79
N TYR A 221 -19.35 7.73 -13.02
CA TYR A 221 -18.53 8.89 -13.31
C TYR A 221 -17.81 8.76 -14.66
N ALA A 222 -17.15 7.64 -14.93
CA ALA A 222 -16.44 7.38 -16.16
C ALA A 222 -17.36 7.41 -17.39
N LYS A 223 -18.59 6.88 -17.27
CA LYS A 223 -19.60 6.95 -18.33
C LYS A 223 -20.02 8.40 -18.59
N ARG A 224 -20.35 9.17 -17.54
CA ARG A 224 -20.80 10.56 -17.62
C ARG A 224 -19.78 11.44 -18.32
N TYR A 225 -18.49 11.26 -18.02
CA TYR A 225 -17.39 12.05 -18.54
C TYR A 225 -16.62 11.41 -19.70
N ARG A 226 -17.15 10.30 -20.30
CA ARG A 226 -16.55 9.58 -21.44
C ARG A 226 -15.13 9.07 -21.17
N LYS A 227 -14.85 8.65 -19.94
CA LYS A 227 -13.53 8.21 -19.47
C LYS A 227 -13.43 6.70 -19.20
N LEU A 228 -14.34 5.87 -19.77
CA LEU A 228 -14.31 4.41 -19.59
C LEU A 228 -12.97 3.78 -20.01
N HIS A 229 -12.29 4.36 -21.00
CA HIS A 229 -10.97 3.90 -21.46
C HIS A 229 -9.87 4.01 -20.40
N LYS A 230 -10.09 4.81 -19.35
CA LYS A 230 -9.18 4.93 -18.19
C LYS A 230 -9.39 3.85 -17.17
N LEU A 231 -10.44 3.08 -17.24
CA LEU A 231 -10.69 2.00 -16.29
C LEU A 231 -9.96 0.73 -16.70
N GLN A 232 -9.41 0.03 -15.72
CA GLN A 232 -8.85 -1.30 -15.90
C GLN A 232 -10.00 -2.29 -16.01
N GLU A 233 -9.94 -3.16 -17.02
CA GLU A 233 -10.83 -4.33 -17.11
C GLU A 233 -10.44 -5.32 -16.00
N GLU A 234 -11.39 -6.14 -15.59
CA GLU A 234 -11.16 -7.21 -14.61
C GLU A 234 -10.00 -8.10 -15.08
N PHE A 235 -9.01 -8.31 -14.23
CA PHE A 235 -7.88 -9.18 -14.54
C PHE A 235 -7.99 -10.52 -13.79
N GLU A 236 -7.38 -11.53 -14.34
CA GLU A 236 -7.38 -12.88 -13.77
C GLU A 236 -6.46 -12.94 -12.55
N MET A 237 -7.03 -13.14 -11.36
CA MET A 237 -6.28 -13.37 -10.11
C MET A 237 -6.31 -14.83 -9.66
N LEU A 238 -7.26 -15.60 -10.16
CA LEU A 238 -7.54 -16.95 -9.73
C LEU A 238 -7.60 -17.90 -10.94
N ASP A 239 -7.43 -19.19 -10.67
CA ASP A 239 -7.44 -20.23 -11.70
C ASP A 239 -8.71 -20.22 -12.55
N LYS A 240 -8.56 -20.55 -13.84
CA LYS A 240 -9.63 -20.61 -14.86
C LYS A 240 -10.88 -21.41 -14.45
N LYS A 241 -10.81 -22.26 -13.42
CA LYS A 241 -11.95 -23.03 -12.91
C LYS A 241 -12.99 -22.14 -12.20
N GLU A 242 -12.58 -21.10 -11.50
CA GLU A 242 -13.51 -20.16 -10.87
C GLU A 242 -14.13 -19.18 -11.87
N LEU A 243 -13.41 -18.86 -12.94
CA LEU A 243 -13.90 -18.00 -14.02
C LEU A 243 -14.98 -18.64 -14.87
N ARG A 244 -15.01 -19.97 -14.98
CA ARG A 244 -16.01 -20.73 -15.80
C ARG A 244 -17.44 -20.63 -15.26
N SER A 245 -17.65 -20.24 -14.02
CA SER A 245 -18.98 -20.07 -13.45
C SER A 245 -19.61 -18.69 -13.75
N ARG A 246 -18.87 -17.74 -14.33
CA ARG A 246 -19.35 -16.39 -14.60
C ARG A 246 -19.50 -16.14 -16.10
N THR A 247 -20.74 -16.14 -16.56
CA THR A 247 -21.17 -15.69 -17.91
C THR A 247 -21.16 -14.14 -18.00
N VAL A 248 -20.31 -13.41 -17.28
CA VAL A 248 -20.37 -11.96 -17.22
C VAL A 248 -19.36 -11.35 -18.15
N LYS A 249 -19.88 -10.66 -19.16
CA LYS A 249 -19.16 -9.80 -20.10
C LYS A 249 -18.37 -8.72 -19.33
N ARG A 250 -17.18 -8.39 -19.85
CA ARG A 250 -16.27 -7.31 -19.48
C ARG A 250 -16.81 -6.37 -18.41
N GLN A 251 -16.40 -6.60 -17.17
CA GLN A 251 -16.60 -5.67 -16.07
C GLN A 251 -15.33 -4.86 -15.89
N TYR A 252 -15.50 -3.57 -15.62
CA TYR A 252 -14.41 -2.73 -15.17
C TYR A 252 -14.22 -2.92 -13.67
N GLY A 253 -12.97 -2.86 -13.24
CA GLY A 253 -12.62 -3.08 -11.83
C GLY A 253 -12.69 -4.55 -11.42
N MET A 254 -12.56 -4.82 -10.16
CA MET A 254 -12.50 -6.17 -9.59
C MET A 254 -13.54 -6.32 -8.49
N HIS A 255 -14.33 -7.37 -8.56
CA HIS A 255 -15.16 -7.79 -7.44
C HIS A 255 -14.29 -8.60 -6.45
N MET A 256 -14.09 -8.06 -5.24
CA MET A 256 -13.21 -8.65 -4.23
C MET A 256 -13.94 -9.71 -3.40
N THR A 257 -13.86 -10.97 -3.83
CA THR A 257 -14.29 -12.13 -3.03
C THR A 257 -13.25 -12.44 -1.95
N GLU A 258 -13.65 -13.19 -0.91
CA GLU A 258 -12.72 -13.64 0.14
C GLU A 258 -11.53 -14.43 -0.41
N ALA A 259 -11.74 -15.26 -1.44
CA ALA A 259 -10.66 -16.00 -2.10
C ALA A 259 -9.67 -15.04 -2.78
N ARG A 260 -10.16 -14.00 -3.46
CA ARG A 260 -9.31 -12.98 -4.09
C ARG A 260 -8.56 -12.12 -3.08
N LYS A 261 -9.18 -11.79 -1.94
CA LYS A 261 -8.52 -11.07 -0.85
C LYS A 261 -7.34 -11.87 -0.31
N ARG A 262 -7.56 -13.16 0.02
CA ARG A 262 -6.50 -14.06 0.48
C ARG A 262 -5.36 -14.18 -0.54
N GLN A 263 -5.69 -14.31 -1.82
CA GLN A 263 -4.67 -14.37 -2.87
C GLN A 263 -3.91 -13.04 -2.99
N GLY A 264 -4.60 -11.90 -2.84
CA GLY A 264 -3.99 -10.59 -2.81
C GLY A 264 -3.03 -10.41 -1.64
N GLU A 265 -3.39 -10.90 -0.44
CA GLU A 265 -2.52 -10.90 0.73
C GLU A 265 -1.24 -11.72 0.50
N ILE A 266 -1.35 -12.89 -0.15
CA ILE A 266 -0.19 -13.70 -0.53
C ILE A 266 0.72 -12.93 -1.49
N TYR A 267 0.16 -12.27 -2.51
CA TYR A 267 0.94 -11.48 -3.46
C TYR A 267 1.65 -10.29 -2.80
N ILE A 268 1.01 -9.62 -1.82
CA ILE A 268 1.63 -8.52 -1.08
C ILE A 268 2.77 -9.05 -0.19
N ARG A 269 2.60 -10.22 0.42
CA ARG A 269 3.66 -10.85 1.22
C ARG A 269 4.88 -11.21 0.36
N ASP A 270 4.63 -11.74 -0.84
CA ASP A 270 5.68 -12.23 -1.74
C ASP A 270 6.37 -11.09 -2.53
N TRP A 271 5.74 -9.89 -2.54
CA TRP A 271 6.30 -8.67 -3.13
C TRP A 271 7.36 -8.04 -2.23
#